data_3dcf2cdf8d6f539e104bdf7c97917079
#
_entry.id   3dcf2cdf8d6f539e104bdf7c97917079
#
_cell.length_a   1.000
_cell.length_b   1.000
_cell.length_c   1.000
_cell.angle_alpha   90.00
_cell.angle_beta   90.00
_cell.angle_gamma   90.00
#
_symmetry.space_group_name_H-M   'P 1'
#
loop_
_entity.id
_entity.type
_entity.pdbx_description
1 polymer ?
#
loop_
_entity_poly.entity_id
_entity_poly.type
_entity_poly.pdbx_seq_one_letter_code
_entity_poly.pdbx_strand_id
1 'polypeptide(L)'
;MGMGNETIGEYLFHPGPVSPMPPAFFGEEGEKTEMTNLYLGVYGGGTRTELRVADEEGRELLCLRGGPTSYKAVGNAAAFANMRDLARQMESLGVRPRLLTRGVWGISGCDTPQDQTVYEAMVEQAGFLPERTTVVNNAVLPFWAAAELPGVVVIAGTGSVVMGLDSQGKTKRIGGWNYAFSDLGSGYWMGSRLLREMTLWLDGCREDCFTFRKVEAKLLPQGGSREDMLYRLSTLNKGSEIASYASIVLDSAESPLCKKLRQQAADYLTDQAGRMLEALRAKGEQNLKIVLAGGLVKSEFFRDQAVAAMEANGVPVIVNTAPPAEGGIKLAKHLG
;
A
#
# COMPACT_ATOMS: atom_id res chain seq x y z
N MET A 1 17.85 -27.39 35.17
CA MET A 1 17.38 -26.25 36.00
C MET A 1 17.90 -24.99 35.38
N GLY A 2 17.05 -24.02 35.09
CA GLY A 2 17.41 -22.71 34.56
C GLY A 2 16.91 -22.48 33.15
N MET A 3 15.59 -22.29 32.96
CA MET A 3 15.02 -21.71 31.74
C MET A 3 15.30 -20.19 31.77
N GLY A 4 16.12 -19.71 30.84
CA GLY A 4 16.30 -18.29 30.60
C GLY A 4 15.16 -17.74 29.77
N ASN A 5 14.38 -16.83 30.34
CA ASN A 5 13.42 -15.99 29.64
C ASN A 5 14.18 -15.04 28.71
N GLU A 6 14.15 -15.29 27.41
CA GLU A 6 14.51 -14.27 26.43
C GLU A 6 13.30 -13.34 26.22
N THR A 7 13.46 -12.14 26.71
CA THR A 7 12.54 -11.01 26.57
C THR A 7 12.46 -10.62 25.10
N ILE A 8 11.28 -10.76 24.51
CA ILE A 8 10.93 -10.21 23.20
C ILE A 8 11.04 -8.69 23.33
N GLY A 9 11.96 -8.09 22.58
CA GLY A 9 12.16 -6.65 22.55
C GLY A 9 10.87 -5.92 22.17
N GLU A 10 10.30 -5.20 23.13
CA GLU A 10 9.24 -4.23 22.91
C GLU A 10 9.78 -3.10 22.01
N TYR A 11 9.38 -3.10 20.74
CA TYR A 11 9.48 -1.91 19.92
C TYR A 11 8.43 -0.91 20.44
N LEU A 12 8.84 -0.05 21.37
CA LEU A 12 8.09 1.13 21.79
C LEU A 12 7.95 2.05 20.56
N PHE A 13 6.77 2.01 19.95
CA PHE A 13 6.35 3.00 18.98
C PHE A 13 6.16 4.33 19.69
N HIS A 14 7.09 5.25 19.49
CA HIS A 14 6.82 6.65 19.80
C HIS A 14 5.86 7.21 18.72
N PRO A 15 4.66 7.67 19.09
CA PRO A 15 3.84 8.46 18.17
C PRO A 15 4.65 9.71 17.82
N GLY A 16 4.77 10.02 16.52
CA GLY A 16 5.36 11.28 16.08
C GLY A 16 4.59 12.45 16.71
N PRO A 17 5.17 13.67 16.80
CA PRO A 17 4.56 14.80 17.46
C PRO A 17 3.20 15.09 16.82
N VAL A 18 2.13 14.81 17.56
CA VAL A 18 0.77 15.27 17.27
C VAL A 18 0.75 16.71 17.73
N SER A 19 0.67 17.65 16.80
CA SER A 19 0.40 19.04 17.15
C SER A 19 -0.99 19.08 17.81
N PRO A 20 -1.11 19.56 19.07
CA PRO A 20 -2.41 19.66 19.71
C PRO A 20 -3.28 20.61 18.90
N MET A 21 -4.51 20.20 18.60
CA MET A 21 -5.52 21.08 17.99
C MET A 21 -5.75 22.29 18.90
N PRO A 22 -5.88 23.50 18.35
CA PRO A 22 -6.32 24.64 19.13
C PRO A 22 -7.72 24.34 19.70
N PRO A 23 -8.02 24.74 20.95
CA PRO A 23 -9.26 24.39 21.67
C PRO A 23 -10.55 24.97 21.08
N ALA A 24 -10.51 25.63 19.94
CA ALA A 24 -11.61 26.44 19.40
C ALA A 24 -12.50 25.73 18.35
N PHE A 25 -12.34 24.42 18.10
CA PHE A 25 -13.14 23.75 17.06
C PHE A 25 -14.50 23.20 17.52
N PHE A 26 -14.76 23.17 18.81
CA PHE A 26 -16.04 22.70 19.34
C PHE A 26 -16.56 23.73 20.35
N GLY A 27 -17.43 24.64 19.87
CA GLY A 27 -18.22 25.51 20.75
C GLY A 27 -19.10 24.66 21.67
N GLU A 28 -19.25 25.10 22.94
CA GLU A 28 -20.29 24.59 23.84
C GLU A 28 -21.67 24.76 23.18
N GLU A 29 -22.61 23.87 23.51
CA GLU A 29 -23.97 23.89 22.95
C GLU A 29 -24.58 25.29 23.10
N GLY A 30 -24.61 26.06 22.03
CA GLY A 30 -25.22 27.40 22.00
C GLY A 30 -24.63 28.39 21.02
N GLU A 31 -23.39 28.26 20.57
CA GLU A 31 -22.86 29.16 19.55
C GLU A 31 -23.00 28.51 18.16
N LYS A 32 -23.61 29.25 17.20
CA LYS A 32 -23.55 28.92 15.77
C LYS A 32 -22.12 29.13 15.25
N THR A 33 -21.26 28.23 15.59
CA THR A 33 -19.98 28.09 14.90
C THR A 33 -20.29 27.50 13.51
N GLU A 34 -19.84 28.12 12.45
CA GLU A 34 -19.93 27.56 11.09
C GLU A 34 -19.41 26.13 11.15
N MET A 35 -20.27 25.15 10.85
CA MET A 35 -19.88 23.74 10.89
C MET A 35 -18.85 23.49 9.79
N THR A 36 -17.59 23.46 10.15
CA THR A 36 -16.50 23.14 9.23
C THR A 36 -16.71 21.73 8.68
N ASN A 37 -16.77 21.60 7.37
CA ASN A 37 -16.86 20.30 6.72
C ASN A 37 -15.60 19.48 7.00
N LEU A 38 -15.79 18.27 7.52
CA LEU A 38 -14.68 17.35 7.87
C LEU A 38 -14.69 16.13 6.96
N TYR A 39 -13.55 15.85 6.37
CA TYR A 39 -13.36 14.74 5.44
C TYR A 39 -12.33 13.77 5.98
N LEU A 40 -12.67 12.47 5.94
CA LEU A 40 -11.83 11.38 6.40
C LEU A 40 -11.28 10.59 5.21
N GLY A 41 -10.00 10.28 5.25
CA GLY A 41 -9.35 9.30 4.39
C GLY A 41 -8.61 8.26 5.21
N VAL A 42 -8.90 6.98 4.99
CA VAL A 42 -8.21 5.87 5.66
C VAL A 42 -7.56 4.96 4.62
N TYR A 43 -6.26 4.72 4.78
CA TYR A 43 -5.52 3.74 3.99
C TYR A 43 -5.20 2.53 4.87
N GLY A 44 -6.04 1.50 4.79
CA GLY A 44 -5.94 0.27 5.55
C GLY A 44 -5.18 -0.82 4.79
N GLY A 45 -4.09 -1.28 5.36
CA GLY A 45 -3.26 -2.35 4.80
C GLY A 45 -3.29 -3.64 5.62
N GLY A 46 -2.54 -4.65 5.14
CA GLY A 46 -2.35 -5.92 5.85
C GLY A 46 -1.33 -5.86 6.99
N THR A 47 -0.61 -4.75 7.16
CA THR A 47 0.42 -4.57 8.20
C THR A 47 0.17 -3.35 9.07
N ARG A 48 -0.43 -2.30 8.55
CA ARG A 48 -0.70 -1.03 9.24
C ARG A 48 -1.84 -0.29 8.56
N THR A 49 -2.39 0.68 9.27
CA THR A 49 -3.42 1.60 8.78
C THR A 49 -2.99 3.04 9.06
N GLU A 50 -3.26 3.95 8.12
CA GLU A 50 -3.13 5.39 8.30
C GLU A 50 -4.50 6.03 8.10
N LEU A 51 -4.89 6.88 9.05
CA LEU A 51 -6.12 7.65 9.05
C LEU A 51 -5.78 9.13 9.05
N ARG A 52 -6.41 9.91 8.19
CA ARG A 52 -6.28 11.38 8.14
C ARG A 52 -7.64 12.04 8.11
N VAL A 53 -7.75 13.17 8.79
CA VAL A 53 -8.91 14.06 8.72
C VAL A 53 -8.42 15.43 8.24
N ALA A 54 -9.14 16.02 7.31
CA ALA A 54 -8.91 17.38 6.85
C ALA A 54 -10.21 18.17 6.76
N ASP A 55 -10.09 19.49 6.76
CA ASP A 55 -11.19 20.42 6.52
C ASP A 55 -11.50 20.59 5.01
N GLU A 56 -12.40 21.50 4.71
CA GLU A 56 -12.83 21.81 3.34
C GLU A 56 -11.68 22.41 2.51
N GLU A 57 -10.80 23.21 3.09
CA GLU A 57 -9.64 23.78 2.44
C GLU A 57 -8.51 22.76 2.23
N GLY A 58 -8.61 21.56 2.82
CA GLY A 58 -7.61 20.49 2.74
C GLY A 58 -6.53 20.60 3.79
N ARG A 59 -6.69 21.44 4.82
CA ARG A 59 -5.76 21.50 5.95
C ARG A 59 -5.91 20.23 6.77
N GLU A 60 -4.81 19.52 6.97
CA GLU A 60 -4.82 18.33 7.83
C GLU A 60 -5.04 18.73 9.29
N LEU A 61 -6.07 18.16 9.89
CA LEU A 61 -6.45 18.37 11.28
C LEU A 61 -5.97 17.21 12.17
N LEU A 62 -5.88 16.02 11.61
CA LEU A 62 -5.55 14.80 12.34
C LEU A 62 -4.85 13.79 11.43
N CYS A 63 -3.79 13.16 11.95
CA CYS A 63 -3.15 12.01 11.35
C CYS A 63 -2.91 10.94 12.41
N LEU A 64 -3.50 9.75 12.24
CA LEU A 64 -3.35 8.62 13.14
C LEU A 64 -2.76 7.41 12.42
N ARG A 65 -2.08 6.58 13.16
CA ARG A 65 -1.58 5.28 12.68
C ARG A 65 -2.05 4.18 13.63
N GLY A 66 -2.50 3.07 13.04
CA GLY A 66 -3.00 1.92 13.77
C GLY A 66 -2.56 0.59 13.17
N GLY A 67 -2.99 -0.47 13.81
CA GLY A 67 -2.79 -1.84 13.35
C GLY A 67 -3.47 -2.12 12.02
N PRO A 68 -3.23 -3.31 11.42
CA PRO A 68 -3.80 -3.71 10.14
C PRO A 68 -5.33 -3.83 10.22
N THR A 69 -6.03 -3.31 9.21
CA THR A 69 -7.49 -3.39 9.10
C THR A 69 -7.98 -4.37 8.04
N SER A 70 -7.07 -5.08 7.37
CA SER A 70 -7.43 -6.15 6.44
C SER A 70 -7.76 -7.44 7.18
N TYR A 71 -9.03 -7.85 7.20
CA TYR A 71 -9.43 -9.10 7.85
C TYR A 71 -8.81 -10.34 7.18
N LYS A 72 -8.49 -10.27 5.89
CA LYS A 72 -7.77 -11.34 5.18
C LYS A 72 -6.35 -11.54 5.69
N ALA A 73 -5.75 -10.50 6.26
CA ALA A 73 -4.39 -10.56 6.82
C ALA A 73 -4.36 -10.97 8.29
N VAL A 74 -5.31 -10.49 9.10
CA VAL A 74 -5.25 -10.63 10.58
C VAL A 74 -6.51 -11.25 11.21
N GLY A 75 -7.50 -11.64 10.39
CA GLY A 75 -8.80 -12.14 10.85
C GLY A 75 -9.77 -11.03 11.26
N ASN A 76 -11.06 -11.37 11.31
CA ASN A 76 -12.15 -10.40 11.54
C ASN A 76 -12.02 -9.69 12.88
N ALA A 77 -11.75 -10.41 13.97
CA ALA A 77 -11.71 -9.83 15.31
C ALA A 77 -10.58 -8.80 15.46
N ALA A 78 -9.37 -9.10 14.97
CA ALA A 78 -8.25 -8.18 15.07
C ALA A 78 -8.43 -6.96 14.15
N ALA A 79 -8.92 -7.15 12.92
CA ALA A 79 -9.20 -6.05 12.00
C ALA A 79 -10.23 -5.07 12.59
N PHE A 80 -11.34 -5.61 13.12
CA PHE A 80 -12.37 -4.80 13.78
C PHE A 80 -11.85 -4.08 15.03
N ALA A 81 -11.07 -4.76 15.88
CA ALA A 81 -10.47 -4.14 17.06
C ALA A 81 -9.60 -2.94 16.68
N ASN A 82 -8.78 -3.05 15.63
CA ASN A 82 -7.93 -1.97 15.13
C ASN A 82 -8.75 -0.80 14.55
N MET A 83 -9.86 -1.08 13.84
CA MET A 83 -10.76 -0.02 13.34
C MET A 83 -11.40 0.76 14.51
N ARG A 84 -11.88 0.03 15.52
CA ARG A 84 -12.49 0.62 16.71
C ARG A 84 -11.49 1.41 17.56
N ASP A 85 -10.24 0.95 17.61
CA ASP A 85 -9.17 1.67 18.31
C ASP A 85 -8.87 3.01 17.61
N LEU A 86 -8.76 3.03 16.29
CA LEU A 86 -8.61 4.27 15.52
C LEU A 86 -9.78 5.24 15.73
N ALA A 87 -11.02 4.75 15.75
CA ALA A 87 -12.19 5.58 16.02
C ALA A 87 -12.13 6.21 17.43
N ARG A 88 -11.75 5.42 18.45
CA ARG A 88 -11.59 5.92 19.82
C ARG A 88 -10.48 6.96 19.96
N GLN A 89 -9.32 6.72 19.30
CA GLN A 89 -8.23 7.70 19.28
C GLN A 89 -8.69 9.01 18.63
N MET A 90 -9.42 8.94 17.51
CA MET A 90 -10.00 10.11 16.84
C MET A 90 -10.94 10.87 17.77
N GLU A 91 -11.83 10.17 18.48
CA GLU A 91 -12.76 10.77 19.45
C GLU A 91 -12.03 11.42 20.63
N SER A 92 -10.99 10.78 21.16
CA SER A 92 -10.19 11.34 22.26
C SER A 92 -9.45 12.64 21.89
N LEU A 93 -9.24 12.86 20.58
CA LEU A 93 -8.65 14.07 20.03
C LEU A 93 -9.73 15.08 19.54
N GLY A 94 -11.00 14.86 19.89
CA GLY A 94 -12.11 15.77 19.64
C GLY A 94 -12.84 15.57 18.31
N VAL A 95 -12.41 14.64 17.45
CA VAL A 95 -13.09 14.38 16.16
C VAL A 95 -13.98 13.15 16.28
N ARG A 96 -15.30 13.35 16.31
CA ARG A 96 -16.26 12.24 16.40
C ARG A 96 -16.63 11.72 15.01
N PRO A 97 -16.65 10.38 14.77
CA PRO A 97 -16.99 9.80 13.47
C PRO A 97 -18.32 10.29 12.88
N ARG A 98 -19.34 10.49 13.73
CA ARG A 98 -20.66 10.98 13.33
C ARG A 98 -20.72 12.44 12.86
N LEU A 99 -19.67 13.23 13.14
CA LEU A 99 -19.60 14.65 12.72
C LEU A 99 -18.88 14.81 11.37
N LEU A 100 -18.34 13.74 10.82
CA LEU A 100 -17.72 13.77 9.49
C LEU A 100 -18.78 14.11 8.43
N THR A 101 -18.44 15.00 7.52
CA THR A 101 -19.23 15.29 6.33
C THR A 101 -19.23 14.09 5.41
N ARG A 102 -18.02 13.52 5.17
CA ARG A 102 -17.82 12.31 4.37
C ARG A 102 -16.53 11.60 4.77
N GLY A 103 -16.53 10.27 4.71
CA GLY A 103 -15.35 9.43 4.97
C GLY A 103 -15.15 8.36 3.91
N VAL A 104 -13.88 8.05 3.62
CA VAL A 104 -13.49 6.93 2.75
C VAL A 104 -12.54 6.01 3.47
N TRP A 105 -12.91 4.73 3.54
CA TRP A 105 -12.07 3.65 4.00
C TRP A 105 -11.56 2.83 2.82
N GLY A 106 -10.31 3.05 2.42
CA GLY A 106 -9.61 2.20 1.45
C GLY A 106 -8.94 1.04 2.16
N ILE A 107 -9.43 -0.19 1.96
CA ILE A 107 -8.98 -1.35 2.72
C ILE A 107 -8.41 -2.41 1.78
N SER A 108 -7.22 -2.92 2.09
CA SER A 108 -6.60 -4.04 1.38
C SER A 108 -7.43 -5.31 1.54
N GLY A 109 -7.68 -5.99 0.43
CA GLY A 109 -8.52 -7.18 0.42
C GLY A 109 -10.02 -6.90 0.28
N CYS A 110 -10.45 -5.63 0.09
CA CYS A 110 -11.79 -5.28 -0.35
C CYS A 110 -11.90 -5.51 -1.87
N ASP A 111 -12.01 -6.77 -2.27
CA ASP A 111 -11.84 -7.21 -3.66
C ASP A 111 -13.14 -7.66 -4.33
N THR A 112 -14.14 -8.03 -3.55
CA THR A 112 -15.42 -8.56 -3.97
C THR A 112 -16.57 -7.83 -3.28
N PRO A 113 -17.82 -7.91 -3.80
CA PRO A 113 -18.99 -7.37 -3.10
C PRO A 113 -19.17 -7.95 -1.70
N GLN A 114 -18.81 -9.22 -1.48
CA GLN A 114 -18.86 -9.86 -0.16
C GLN A 114 -17.84 -9.23 0.80
N ASP A 115 -16.62 -8.98 0.34
CA ASP A 115 -15.61 -8.27 1.14
C ASP A 115 -16.10 -6.89 1.53
N GLN A 116 -16.69 -6.16 0.58
CA GLN A 116 -17.21 -4.81 0.80
C GLN A 116 -18.28 -4.82 1.88
N THR A 117 -19.27 -5.72 1.81
CA THR A 117 -20.32 -5.86 2.83
C THR A 117 -19.73 -6.13 4.23
N VAL A 118 -18.70 -7.00 4.32
CA VAL A 118 -18.05 -7.29 5.61
C VAL A 118 -17.36 -6.05 6.17
N TYR A 119 -16.61 -5.32 5.33
CA TYR A 119 -15.91 -4.12 5.78
C TYR A 119 -16.87 -2.97 6.12
N GLU A 120 -17.93 -2.77 5.35
CA GLU A 120 -18.97 -1.78 5.65
C GLU A 120 -19.59 -2.03 7.02
N ALA A 121 -19.96 -3.28 7.33
CA ALA A 121 -20.47 -3.64 8.65
C ALA A 121 -19.45 -3.40 9.78
N MET A 122 -18.15 -3.67 9.56
CA MET A 122 -17.11 -3.39 10.55
C MET A 122 -16.93 -1.89 10.80
N VAL A 123 -16.94 -1.08 9.75
CA VAL A 123 -16.78 0.38 9.81
C VAL A 123 -17.99 1.01 10.50
N GLU A 124 -19.21 0.57 10.20
CA GLU A 124 -20.44 0.99 10.89
C GLU A 124 -20.38 0.65 12.40
N GLN A 125 -20.03 -0.59 12.74
CA GLN A 125 -19.89 -1.02 14.14
C GLN A 125 -18.74 -0.29 14.88
N ALA A 126 -17.77 0.26 14.16
CA ALA A 126 -16.74 1.12 14.73
C ALA A 126 -17.22 2.56 15.01
N GLY A 127 -18.46 2.91 14.64
CA GLY A 127 -19.11 4.18 14.95
C GLY A 127 -19.21 5.16 13.78
N PHE A 128 -18.87 4.75 12.55
CA PHE A 128 -19.00 5.58 11.35
C PHE A 128 -20.40 5.43 10.73
N LEU A 129 -20.96 6.51 10.23
CA LEU A 129 -22.31 6.51 9.65
C LEU A 129 -22.27 5.95 8.22
N PRO A 130 -23.07 4.91 7.90
CA PRO A 130 -23.05 4.28 6.57
C PRO A 130 -23.35 5.27 5.44
N GLU A 131 -24.30 6.19 5.65
CA GLU A 131 -24.71 7.20 4.65
C GLU A 131 -23.62 8.26 4.37
N ARG A 132 -22.62 8.35 5.25
CA ARG A 132 -21.49 9.29 5.12
C ARG A 132 -20.16 8.60 4.91
N THR A 133 -20.14 7.27 4.80
CA THR A 133 -18.90 6.51 4.74
C THR A 133 -18.92 5.55 3.55
N THR A 134 -17.86 5.57 2.76
CA THR A 134 -17.69 4.69 1.61
C THR A 134 -16.48 3.77 1.85
N VAL A 135 -16.64 2.49 1.60
CA VAL A 135 -15.56 1.50 1.63
C VAL A 135 -15.14 1.15 0.22
N VAL A 136 -13.84 1.18 -0.05
CA VAL A 136 -13.25 0.86 -1.36
C VAL A 136 -12.00 0.00 -1.20
N ASN A 137 -11.51 -0.58 -2.30
CA ASN A 137 -10.18 -1.18 -2.29
C ASN A 137 -9.11 -0.08 -2.14
N ASN A 138 -8.16 -0.28 -1.23
CA ASN A 138 -7.13 0.73 -0.93
C ASN A 138 -6.24 1.09 -2.13
N ALA A 139 -6.17 0.21 -3.14
CA ALA A 139 -5.36 0.44 -4.34
C ALA A 139 -5.84 1.64 -5.18
N VAL A 140 -7.08 2.11 -5.01
CA VAL A 140 -7.56 3.29 -5.74
C VAL A 140 -7.08 4.61 -5.12
N LEU A 141 -6.77 4.62 -3.82
CA LEU A 141 -6.45 5.86 -3.11
C LEU A 141 -5.19 6.57 -3.62
N PRO A 142 -4.09 5.87 -3.97
CA PRO A 142 -2.93 6.54 -4.58
C PRO A 142 -3.26 7.24 -5.90
N PHE A 143 -4.24 6.76 -6.66
CA PHE A 143 -4.70 7.46 -7.85
C PHE A 143 -5.32 8.82 -7.48
N TRP A 144 -6.29 8.80 -6.57
CA TRP A 144 -6.96 10.01 -6.07
C TRP A 144 -6.01 11.00 -5.39
N ALA A 145 -4.92 10.51 -4.78
CA ALA A 145 -3.91 11.37 -4.18
C ALA A 145 -3.17 12.22 -5.25
N ALA A 146 -2.95 11.66 -6.46
CA ALA A 146 -2.07 12.22 -7.49
C ALA A 146 -2.78 12.74 -8.74
N ALA A 147 -4.01 12.28 -9.04
CA ALA A 147 -4.67 12.56 -10.31
C ALA A 147 -6.19 12.62 -10.19
N GLU A 148 -6.84 13.08 -11.26
CA GLU A 148 -8.28 13.08 -11.43
C GLU A 148 -8.67 12.02 -12.47
N LEU A 149 -9.93 11.53 -12.38
CA LEU A 149 -10.51 10.55 -13.30
C LEU A 149 -10.52 11.04 -14.77
N PRO A 150 -10.46 10.16 -15.75
CA PRO A 150 -10.20 8.72 -15.63
C PRO A 150 -8.70 8.38 -15.71
N GLY A 151 -8.32 7.13 -15.38
CA GLY A 151 -6.95 6.68 -15.56
C GLY A 151 -6.64 5.32 -14.94
N VAL A 152 -5.36 5.05 -14.81
CA VAL A 152 -4.83 3.78 -14.32
C VAL A 152 -3.90 4.03 -13.14
N VAL A 153 -4.02 3.27 -12.07
CA VAL A 153 -3.02 3.23 -11.00
C VAL A 153 -2.29 1.90 -11.04
N VAL A 154 -0.97 1.98 -10.97
CA VAL A 154 -0.04 0.85 -10.86
C VAL A 154 0.59 0.88 -9.49
N ILE A 155 0.27 -0.11 -8.67
CA ILE A 155 0.87 -0.26 -7.34
C ILE A 155 2.02 -1.25 -7.44
N ALA A 156 3.23 -0.80 -7.11
CA ALA A 156 4.43 -1.62 -7.03
C ALA A 156 5.00 -1.57 -5.60
N GLY A 157 4.68 -2.59 -4.81
CA GLY A 157 5.05 -2.74 -3.41
C GLY A 157 5.51 -4.15 -3.08
N THR A 158 5.21 -4.66 -1.89
CA THR A 158 5.41 -6.08 -1.53
C THR A 158 4.72 -7.00 -2.53
N GLY A 159 3.46 -6.73 -2.87
CA GLY A 159 2.72 -7.23 -4.01
C GLY A 159 2.59 -6.18 -5.10
N SER A 160 1.86 -6.49 -6.19
CA SER A 160 1.53 -5.54 -7.24
C SER A 160 0.09 -5.69 -7.73
N VAL A 161 -0.50 -4.59 -8.14
CA VAL A 161 -1.84 -4.56 -8.73
C VAL A 161 -1.97 -3.36 -9.68
N VAL A 162 -2.75 -3.53 -10.75
CA VAL A 162 -3.14 -2.46 -11.65
C VAL A 162 -4.65 -2.27 -11.56
N MET A 163 -5.08 -1.03 -11.27
CA MET A 163 -6.49 -0.67 -11.24
C MET A 163 -6.77 0.39 -12.30
N GLY A 164 -7.81 0.16 -13.10
CA GLY A 164 -8.38 1.17 -13.99
C GLY A 164 -9.58 1.83 -13.30
N LEU A 165 -9.70 3.14 -13.45
CA LEU A 165 -10.83 3.94 -12.97
C LEU A 165 -11.41 4.68 -14.19
N ASP A 166 -12.68 4.45 -14.51
CA ASP A 166 -13.37 5.20 -15.57
C ASP A 166 -13.85 6.58 -15.07
N SER A 167 -14.40 7.38 -15.95
CA SER A 167 -14.89 8.73 -15.65
C SER A 167 -16.01 8.78 -14.58
N GLN A 168 -16.66 7.65 -14.31
CA GLN A 168 -17.66 7.50 -13.26
C GLN A 168 -17.08 6.92 -11.96
N GLY A 169 -15.76 6.71 -11.90
CA GLY A 169 -15.10 6.10 -10.74
C GLY A 169 -15.26 4.57 -10.63
N LYS A 170 -15.89 3.92 -11.63
CA LYS A 170 -16.01 2.46 -11.65
C LYS A 170 -14.64 1.83 -11.89
N THR A 171 -14.31 0.83 -11.10
CA THR A 171 -13.00 0.20 -11.10
C THR A 171 -12.96 -1.13 -11.86
N LYS A 172 -11.80 -1.43 -12.45
CA LYS A 172 -11.43 -2.74 -12.98
C LYS A 172 -10.02 -3.06 -12.53
N ARG A 173 -9.72 -4.34 -12.27
CA ARG A 173 -8.42 -4.80 -11.76
C ARG A 173 -7.73 -5.78 -12.71
N ILE A 174 -6.40 -5.68 -12.77
CA ILE A 174 -5.49 -6.68 -13.33
C ILE A 174 -4.43 -7.02 -12.26
N GLY A 175 -4.19 -8.29 -12.00
CA GLY A 175 -3.24 -8.76 -10.97
C GLY A 175 -3.72 -8.53 -9.54
N GLY A 176 -2.81 -8.61 -8.59
CA GLY A 176 -3.09 -8.39 -7.16
C GLY A 176 -3.95 -9.47 -6.49
N TRP A 177 -3.99 -10.69 -7.03
CA TRP A 177 -4.80 -11.77 -6.48
C TRP A 177 -4.07 -12.57 -5.42
N ASN A 178 -2.77 -12.81 -5.62
CA ASN A 178 -1.91 -13.53 -4.71
C ASN A 178 -0.45 -13.34 -5.11
N TYR A 179 0.41 -13.07 -4.14
CA TYR A 179 1.83 -12.81 -4.38
C TYR A 179 2.57 -13.97 -5.08
N ALA A 180 2.16 -15.22 -4.86
CA ALA A 180 2.86 -16.38 -5.39
C ALA A 180 2.72 -16.55 -6.91
N PHE A 181 1.59 -16.10 -7.52
CA PHE A 181 1.30 -16.36 -8.93
C PHE A 181 0.71 -15.18 -9.72
N SER A 182 0.36 -14.06 -9.11
CA SER A 182 -0.29 -12.97 -9.84
C SER A 182 0.38 -11.60 -9.70
N ASP A 183 1.24 -11.40 -8.72
CA ASP A 183 1.84 -10.10 -8.42
C ASP A 183 3.14 -9.88 -9.19
N LEU A 184 3.06 -9.94 -10.51
CA LEU A 184 4.21 -9.78 -11.41
C LEU A 184 4.81 -8.37 -11.26
N GLY A 185 6.13 -8.30 -11.21
CA GLY A 185 6.85 -7.03 -11.05
C GLY A 185 6.86 -6.48 -9.63
N SER A 186 6.31 -7.21 -8.64
CA SER A 186 6.32 -6.83 -7.23
C SER A 186 7.66 -7.07 -6.54
N GLY A 187 7.77 -6.60 -5.29
CA GLY A 187 8.90 -6.94 -4.42
C GLY A 187 9.02 -8.44 -4.17
N TYR A 188 7.89 -9.13 -3.97
CA TYR A 188 7.92 -10.60 -3.87
C TYR A 188 8.45 -11.25 -5.14
N TRP A 189 7.98 -10.80 -6.30
CA TRP A 189 8.45 -11.32 -7.59
C TRP A 189 9.96 -11.11 -7.75
N MET A 190 10.48 -9.90 -7.49
CA MET A 190 11.91 -9.60 -7.57
C MET A 190 12.73 -10.42 -6.57
N GLY A 191 12.29 -10.48 -5.31
CA GLY A 191 12.96 -11.26 -4.27
C GLY A 191 13.00 -12.75 -4.59
N SER A 192 11.87 -13.32 -5.03
CA SER A 192 11.77 -14.73 -5.46
C SER A 192 12.69 -15.04 -6.64
N ARG A 193 12.76 -14.14 -7.63
CA ARG A 193 13.68 -14.29 -8.78
C ARG A 193 15.14 -14.22 -8.36
N LEU A 194 15.49 -13.28 -7.50
CA LEU A 194 16.86 -13.16 -6.97
C LEU A 194 17.27 -14.41 -6.18
N LEU A 195 16.39 -14.90 -5.29
CA LEU A 195 16.66 -16.13 -4.53
C LEU A 195 16.78 -17.37 -5.43
N ARG A 196 16.03 -17.44 -6.53
CA ARG A 196 16.20 -18.51 -7.53
C ARG A 196 17.57 -18.45 -8.19
N GLU A 197 18.06 -17.26 -8.60
CA GLU A 197 19.42 -17.13 -9.14
C GLU A 197 20.47 -17.52 -8.10
N MET A 198 20.25 -17.20 -6.82
CA MET A 198 21.10 -17.62 -5.70
C MET A 198 21.17 -19.16 -5.57
N THR A 199 20.03 -19.86 -5.64
CA THR A 199 20.04 -21.34 -5.59
C THR A 199 20.79 -21.93 -6.77
N LEU A 200 20.63 -21.40 -7.99
CA LEU A 200 21.36 -21.84 -9.17
C LEU A 200 22.88 -21.62 -9.04
N TRP A 201 23.30 -20.54 -8.37
CA TRP A 201 24.71 -20.35 -8.04
C TRP A 201 25.22 -21.39 -7.03
N LEU A 202 24.45 -21.66 -5.97
CA LEU A 202 24.79 -22.71 -5.01
C LEU A 202 24.90 -24.10 -5.65
N ASP A 203 24.12 -24.37 -6.69
CA ASP A 203 24.16 -25.61 -7.47
C ASP A 203 25.27 -25.64 -8.53
N GLY A 204 26.09 -24.58 -8.63
CA GLY A 204 27.16 -24.46 -9.65
C GLY A 204 26.64 -24.15 -11.06
N CYS A 205 25.36 -23.79 -11.23
CA CYS A 205 24.75 -23.48 -12.51
C CYS A 205 24.84 -22.00 -12.89
N ARG A 206 25.47 -21.17 -12.08
CA ARG A 206 25.73 -19.74 -12.29
C ARG A 206 27.11 -19.36 -11.84
N GLU A 207 27.70 -18.38 -12.50
CA GLU A 207 28.93 -17.75 -12.07
C GLU A 207 28.69 -16.90 -10.81
N ASP A 208 29.76 -16.77 -10.00
CA ASP A 208 29.70 -15.92 -8.80
C ASP A 208 29.56 -14.44 -9.16
N CYS A 209 28.80 -13.71 -8.36
CA CYS A 209 28.70 -12.27 -8.50
C CYS A 209 28.48 -11.60 -7.13
N PHE A 210 28.86 -10.32 -7.06
CA PHE A 210 28.74 -9.51 -5.84
C PHE A 210 27.31 -9.48 -5.27
N THR A 211 26.29 -9.61 -6.12
CA THR A 211 24.89 -9.66 -5.69
C THR A 211 24.60 -10.85 -4.79
N PHE A 212 25.20 -12.03 -5.08
CA PHE A 212 25.01 -13.22 -4.25
C PHE A 212 25.65 -13.07 -2.87
N ARG A 213 26.75 -12.34 -2.75
CA ARG A 213 27.34 -11.99 -1.45
C ARG A 213 26.40 -11.11 -0.59
N LYS A 214 25.66 -10.19 -1.22
CA LYS A 214 24.64 -9.42 -0.51
C LYS A 214 23.46 -10.30 -0.06
N VAL A 215 23.06 -11.28 -0.87
CA VAL A 215 22.00 -12.23 -0.50
C VAL A 215 22.47 -13.11 0.65
N GLU A 216 23.71 -13.64 0.59
CA GLU A 216 24.34 -14.43 1.65
C GLU A 216 24.36 -13.66 2.97
N ALA A 217 24.88 -12.43 2.98
CA ALA A 217 24.93 -11.60 4.17
C ALA A 217 23.53 -11.31 4.77
N LYS A 218 22.49 -11.26 3.94
CA LYS A 218 21.10 -11.09 4.40
C LYS A 218 20.48 -12.38 4.90
N LEU A 219 20.82 -13.54 4.30
CA LEU A 219 20.37 -14.86 4.75
C LEU A 219 21.01 -15.23 6.10
N LEU A 220 22.30 -14.96 6.24
CA LEU A 220 23.15 -15.33 7.37
C LEU A 220 23.88 -14.09 7.92
N PRO A 221 23.20 -13.18 8.65
CA PRO A 221 23.82 -11.94 9.13
C PRO A 221 25.02 -12.14 10.07
N GLN A 222 25.12 -13.32 10.69
CA GLN A 222 26.24 -13.67 11.58
C GLN A 222 27.29 -14.57 10.88
N GLY A 223 27.17 -14.71 9.56
CA GLY A 223 27.95 -15.69 8.80
C GLY A 223 27.42 -17.11 8.96
N GLY A 224 28.03 -18.04 8.25
CA GLY A 224 27.64 -19.45 8.28
C GLY A 224 28.20 -20.23 7.11
N SER A 225 27.89 -21.53 7.09
CA SER A 225 28.30 -22.46 6.04
C SER A 225 27.33 -22.45 4.84
N ARG A 226 27.71 -23.14 3.79
CA ARG A 226 26.81 -23.39 2.65
C ARG A 226 25.56 -24.18 3.09
N GLU A 227 25.70 -25.12 4.01
CA GLU A 227 24.62 -25.91 4.58
C GLU A 227 23.65 -25.04 5.35
N ASP A 228 24.13 -24.05 6.11
CA ASP A 228 23.29 -23.07 6.79
C ASP A 228 22.46 -22.23 5.80
N MET A 229 23.07 -21.82 4.68
CA MET A 229 22.35 -21.12 3.61
C MET A 229 21.23 -21.97 3.01
N LEU A 230 21.52 -23.24 2.70
CA LEU A 230 20.53 -24.18 2.14
C LEU A 230 19.38 -24.40 3.13
N TYR A 231 19.69 -24.60 4.41
CA TYR A 231 18.69 -24.72 5.46
C TYR A 231 17.82 -23.45 5.55
N ARG A 232 18.46 -22.29 5.57
CA ARG A 232 17.72 -21.00 5.66
C ARG A 232 16.83 -20.77 4.43
N LEU A 233 17.31 -21.07 3.23
CA LEU A 233 16.51 -21.00 2.00
C LEU A 233 15.32 -21.94 2.04
N SER A 234 15.48 -23.18 2.54
CA SER A 234 14.39 -24.17 2.62
C SER A 234 13.30 -23.77 3.62
N THR A 235 13.59 -22.90 4.59
CA THR A 235 12.65 -22.44 5.61
C THR A 235 11.97 -21.10 5.26
N LEU A 236 12.39 -20.44 4.17
CA LEU A 236 11.73 -19.20 3.70
C LEU A 236 10.34 -19.50 3.16
N ASN A 237 9.30 -19.10 3.89
CA ASN A 237 7.91 -19.38 3.52
C ASN A 237 6.98 -18.15 3.62
N LYS A 238 7.43 -17.03 4.22
CA LYS A 238 6.63 -15.82 4.35
C LYS A 238 6.85 -14.91 3.14
N GLY A 239 5.76 -14.56 2.44
CA GLY A 239 5.82 -13.70 1.26
C GLY A 239 6.48 -12.35 1.52
N SER A 240 6.26 -11.74 2.70
CA SER A 240 6.90 -10.47 3.09
C SER A 240 8.41 -10.61 3.30
N GLU A 241 8.87 -11.74 3.81
CA GLU A 241 10.29 -12.02 3.98
C GLU A 241 10.99 -12.20 2.63
N ILE A 242 10.40 -12.97 1.71
CA ILE A 242 10.88 -13.11 0.34
C ILE A 242 10.91 -11.75 -0.36
N ALA A 243 9.85 -10.96 -0.24
CA ALA A 243 9.77 -9.62 -0.81
C ALA A 243 10.87 -8.68 -0.28
N SER A 244 11.34 -8.88 0.94
CA SER A 244 12.40 -8.06 1.53
C SER A 244 13.72 -8.15 0.76
N TYR A 245 13.98 -9.24 0.02
CA TYR A 245 15.16 -9.40 -0.83
C TYR A 245 15.13 -8.49 -2.07
N ALA A 246 13.97 -7.93 -2.42
CA ALA A 246 13.89 -6.92 -3.47
C ALA A 246 14.76 -5.69 -3.18
N SER A 247 15.03 -5.35 -1.91
CA SER A 247 15.93 -4.24 -1.57
C SER A 247 17.31 -4.41 -2.22
N ILE A 248 17.84 -5.63 -2.29
CA ILE A 248 19.13 -5.91 -2.95
C ILE A 248 19.04 -5.61 -4.45
N VAL A 249 17.92 -5.97 -5.10
CA VAL A 249 17.67 -5.68 -6.52
C VAL A 249 17.56 -4.18 -6.76
N LEU A 250 16.85 -3.48 -5.88
CA LEU A 250 16.58 -2.05 -5.99
C LEU A 250 17.83 -1.18 -5.75
N ASP A 251 18.69 -1.60 -4.82
CA ASP A 251 19.84 -0.80 -4.37
C ASP A 251 21.16 -1.15 -5.09
N SER A 252 21.16 -2.16 -5.97
CA SER A 252 22.39 -2.59 -6.69
C SER A 252 22.38 -2.07 -8.12
N ALA A 253 22.81 -0.81 -8.30
CA ALA A 253 22.86 -0.11 -9.60
C ALA A 253 23.75 -0.86 -10.60
N GLU A 254 24.96 -1.24 -10.18
CA GLU A 254 26.01 -1.81 -11.04
C GLU A 254 25.82 -3.29 -11.38
N SER A 255 24.87 -3.98 -10.74
CA SER A 255 24.64 -5.39 -10.98
C SER A 255 23.84 -5.63 -12.26
N PRO A 256 24.41 -6.32 -13.29
CA PRO A 256 23.65 -6.67 -14.50
C PRO A 256 22.41 -7.52 -14.19
N LEU A 257 22.52 -8.44 -13.22
CA LEU A 257 21.40 -9.25 -12.77
C LEU A 257 20.29 -8.38 -12.19
N CYS A 258 20.62 -7.46 -11.28
CA CYS A 258 19.64 -6.58 -10.66
C CYS A 258 19.00 -5.62 -11.68
N LYS A 259 19.79 -5.06 -12.60
CA LYS A 259 19.26 -4.25 -13.72
C LYS A 259 18.26 -5.02 -14.56
N LYS A 260 18.59 -6.27 -14.92
CA LYS A 260 17.68 -7.16 -15.68
C LYS A 260 16.39 -7.44 -14.91
N LEU A 261 16.46 -7.73 -13.61
CA LEU A 261 15.28 -8.01 -12.80
C LEU A 261 14.38 -6.76 -12.65
N ARG A 262 14.96 -5.56 -12.45
CA ARG A 262 14.21 -4.31 -12.43
C ARG A 262 13.50 -4.04 -13.76
N GLN A 263 14.21 -4.25 -14.88
CA GLN A 263 13.63 -4.06 -16.22
C GLN A 263 12.47 -5.02 -16.45
N GLN A 264 12.63 -6.31 -16.17
CA GLN A 264 11.54 -7.28 -16.30
C GLN A 264 10.33 -6.94 -15.43
N ALA A 265 10.56 -6.44 -14.22
CA ALA A 265 9.48 -6.01 -13.34
C ALA A 265 8.75 -4.79 -13.94
N ALA A 266 9.48 -3.80 -14.45
CA ALA A 266 8.90 -2.65 -15.13
C ALA A 266 8.10 -3.06 -16.37
N ASP A 267 8.62 -3.98 -17.19
CA ASP A 267 7.96 -4.48 -18.40
C ASP A 267 6.63 -5.17 -18.08
N TYR A 268 6.57 -6.03 -17.04
CA TYR A 268 5.32 -6.66 -16.60
C TYR A 268 4.27 -5.65 -16.16
N LEU A 269 4.66 -4.66 -15.38
CA LEU A 269 3.74 -3.62 -14.90
C LEU A 269 3.26 -2.74 -16.06
N THR A 270 4.13 -2.46 -17.01
CA THR A 270 3.83 -1.69 -18.22
C THR A 270 2.84 -2.42 -19.13
N ASP A 271 3.01 -3.73 -19.36
CA ASP A 271 2.06 -4.55 -20.15
C ASP A 271 0.67 -4.55 -19.50
N GLN A 272 0.61 -4.75 -18.18
CA GLN A 272 -0.67 -4.73 -17.46
C GLN A 272 -1.34 -3.35 -17.52
N ALA A 273 -0.56 -2.27 -17.37
CA ALA A 273 -1.07 -0.90 -17.50
C ALA A 273 -1.59 -0.62 -18.91
N GLY A 274 -0.86 -1.06 -19.95
CA GLY A 274 -1.25 -0.95 -21.36
C GLY A 274 -2.58 -1.64 -21.64
N ARG A 275 -2.74 -2.89 -21.18
CA ARG A 275 -4.01 -3.64 -21.31
C ARG A 275 -5.16 -2.94 -20.59
N MET A 276 -4.90 -2.31 -19.44
CA MET A 276 -5.93 -1.55 -18.72
C MET A 276 -6.31 -0.29 -19.48
N LEU A 277 -5.34 0.44 -20.03
CA LEU A 277 -5.59 1.62 -20.88
C LEU A 277 -6.42 1.26 -22.12
N GLU A 278 -6.09 0.15 -22.80
CA GLU A 278 -6.88 -0.36 -23.92
C GLU A 278 -8.33 -0.64 -23.52
N ALA A 279 -8.54 -1.27 -22.36
CA ALA A 279 -9.88 -1.56 -21.87
C ALA A 279 -10.69 -0.29 -21.54
N LEU A 280 -10.03 0.78 -21.03
CA LEU A 280 -10.67 2.07 -20.80
C LEU A 280 -10.96 2.81 -22.12
N ARG A 281 -10.01 2.82 -23.07
CA ARG A 281 -10.20 3.40 -24.41
C ARG A 281 -11.36 2.73 -25.16
N ALA A 282 -11.50 1.41 -25.04
CA ALA A 282 -12.61 0.66 -25.64
C ALA A 282 -14.00 1.05 -25.06
N LYS A 283 -14.04 1.65 -23.88
CA LYS A 283 -15.24 2.25 -23.28
C LYS A 283 -15.47 3.71 -23.69
N GLY A 284 -14.59 4.30 -24.49
CA GLY A 284 -14.65 5.70 -24.90
C GLY A 284 -13.94 6.68 -23.97
N GLU A 285 -13.23 6.21 -22.95
CA GLU A 285 -12.50 7.07 -22.01
C GLU A 285 -11.33 7.79 -22.70
N GLN A 286 -11.18 9.07 -22.41
CA GLN A 286 -10.16 9.97 -22.95
C GLN A 286 -9.33 10.61 -21.84
N ASN A 287 -8.28 11.33 -22.21
CA ASN A 287 -7.41 12.02 -21.26
C ASN A 287 -6.84 11.10 -20.15
N LEU A 288 -6.58 9.85 -20.53
CA LEU A 288 -6.05 8.83 -19.62
C LEU A 288 -4.63 9.18 -19.13
N LYS A 289 -4.30 8.76 -17.93
CA LYS A 289 -2.99 8.89 -17.31
C LYS A 289 -2.68 7.63 -16.51
N ILE A 290 -1.40 7.40 -16.23
CA ILE A 290 -0.94 6.36 -15.32
C ILE A 290 -0.45 7.02 -14.04
N VAL A 291 -0.90 6.56 -12.88
CA VAL A 291 -0.31 6.88 -11.58
C VAL A 291 0.51 5.68 -11.12
N LEU A 292 1.80 5.87 -10.95
CA LEU A 292 2.72 4.86 -10.41
C LEU A 292 2.94 5.10 -8.91
N ALA A 293 2.69 4.10 -8.08
CA ALA A 293 2.75 4.21 -6.63
C ALA A 293 3.30 2.93 -5.97
N GLY A 294 3.51 2.98 -4.65
CA GLY A 294 3.96 1.86 -3.85
C GLY A 294 5.41 1.98 -3.37
N GLY A 295 5.86 1.00 -2.60
CA GLY A 295 7.17 1.07 -1.94
C GLY A 295 8.36 0.99 -2.89
N LEU A 296 8.22 0.32 -4.05
CA LEU A 296 9.32 0.12 -4.99
C LEU A 296 9.72 1.41 -5.71
N VAL A 297 8.80 2.36 -5.88
CA VAL A 297 9.09 3.65 -6.55
C VAL A 297 10.00 4.57 -5.74
N LYS A 298 10.30 4.22 -4.50
CA LYS A 298 11.31 4.92 -3.70
C LYS A 298 12.73 4.69 -4.22
N SER A 299 12.98 3.56 -4.91
CA SER A 299 14.22 3.32 -5.64
C SER A 299 14.20 4.09 -6.94
N GLU A 300 15.14 5.02 -7.12
CA GLU A 300 15.30 5.80 -8.35
C GLU A 300 15.55 4.90 -9.55
N PHE A 301 16.40 3.89 -9.40
CA PHE A 301 16.73 2.96 -10.48
C PHE A 301 15.51 2.19 -11.00
N PHE A 302 14.59 1.77 -10.12
CA PHE A 302 13.35 1.11 -10.54
C PHE A 302 12.34 2.13 -11.08
N ARG A 303 12.15 3.22 -10.37
CA ARG A 303 11.20 4.28 -10.74
C ARG A 303 11.46 4.79 -12.15
N ASP A 304 12.71 5.15 -12.46
CA ASP A 304 13.07 5.75 -13.74
C ASP A 304 12.90 4.73 -14.89
N GLN A 305 13.27 3.47 -14.67
CA GLN A 305 13.00 2.39 -15.63
C GLN A 305 11.48 2.16 -15.85
N ALA A 306 10.71 2.15 -14.76
CA ALA A 306 9.25 1.93 -14.85
C ALA A 306 8.52 3.10 -15.52
N VAL A 307 8.91 4.36 -15.21
CA VAL A 307 8.34 5.54 -15.84
C VAL A 307 8.64 5.52 -17.34
N ALA A 308 9.91 5.36 -17.72
CA ALA A 308 10.30 5.32 -19.15
C ALA A 308 9.58 4.21 -19.93
N ALA A 309 9.41 3.02 -19.32
CA ALA A 309 8.67 1.94 -19.96
C ALA A 309 7.18 2.26 -20.09
N MET A 310 6.55 2.84 -19.05
CA MET A 310 5.10 3.16 -19.08
C MET A 310 4.75 4.32 -20.01
N GLU A 311 5.64 5.29 -20.21
CA GLU A 311 5.44 6.40 -21.16
C GLU A 311 5.28 5.91 -22.59
N ALA A 312 5.82 4.72 -22.94
CA ALA A 312 5.60 4.08 -24.24
C ALA A 312 4.11 3.77 -24.52
N ASN A 313 3.24 3.77 -23.54
CA ASN A 313 1.78 3.65 -23.70
C ASN A 313 1.12 4.95 -24.26
N GLY A 314 1.88 6.02 -24.45
CA GLY A 314 1.41 7.27 -25.04
C GLY A 314 0.47 8.08 -24.13
N VAL A 315 0.61 7.95 -22.81
CA VAL A 315 -0.13 8.71 -21.79
C VAL A 315 0.83 9.24 -20.73
N PRO A 316 0.50 10.36 -20.04
CA PRO A 316 1.31 10.88 -18.94
C PRO A 316 1.44 9.87 -17.80
N VAL A 317 2.66 9.76 -17.24
CA VAL A 317 2.96 8.97 -16.06
C VAL A 317 3.24 9.89 -14.88
N ILE A 318 2.50 9.73 -13.79
CA ILE A 318 2.59 10.53 -12.57
C ILE A 318 3.08 9.61 -11.44
N VAL A 319 4.22 9.93 -10.84
CA VAL A 319 4.70 9.19 -9.66
C VAL A 319 4.03 9.77 -8.43
N ASN A 320 3.23 8.95 -7.73
CA ASN A 320 2.61 9.39 -6.49
C ASN A 320 3.61 9.35 -5.34
N THR A 321 3.86 10.52 -4.75
CA THR A 321 4.67 10.71 -3.54
C THR A 321 3.82 11.09 -2.33
N ALA A 322 2.55 11.45 -2.52
CA ALA A 322 1.64 11.80 -1.44
C ALA A 322 1.16 10.56 -0.66
N PRO A 323 0.88 10.71 0.63
CA PRO A 323 0.27 9.65 1.42
C PRO A 323 -1.06 9.18 0.81
N PRO A 324 -1.29 7.87 0.62
CA PRO A 324 -2.54 7.39 0.01
C PRO A 324 -3.81 7.78 0.76
N ALA A 325 -3.75 8.00 2.08
CA ALA A 325 -4.90 8.46 2.87
C ALA A 325 -5.40 9.85 2.43
N GLU A 326 -4.54 10.72 1.88
CA GLU A 326 -4.95 12.00 1.27
C GLU A 326 -5.82 11.78 0.04
N GLY A 327 -5.57 10.71 -0.72
CA GLY A 327 -6.45 10.30 -1.81
C GLY A 327 -7.85 9.90 -1.32
N GLY A 328 -7.93 9.32 -0.12
CA GLY A 328 -9.21 9.06 0.55
C GLY A 328 -9.97 10.34 0.87
N ILE A 329 -9.29 11.39 1.35
CA ILE A 329 -9.89 12.71 1.58
C ILE A 329 -10.39 13.33 0.27
N LYS A 330 -9.58 13.30 -0.80
CA LYS A 330 -9.99 13.81 -2.12
C LYS A 330 -11.19 13.06 -2.68
N LEU A 331 -11.21 11.73 -2.56
CA LEU A 331 -12.36 10.93 -2.95
C LEU A 331 -13.58 11.24 -2.09
N ALA A 332 -13.44 11.42 -0.77
CA ALA A 332 -14.52 11.81 0.11
C ALA A 332 -15.16 13.15 -0.32
N LYS A 333 -14.34 14.15 -0.68
CA LYS A 333 -14.81 15.43 -1.21
C LYS A 333 -15.52 15.29 -2.57
N HIS A 334 -15.06 14.39 -3.42
CA HIS A 334 -15.68 14.12 -4.73
C HIS A 334 -17.07 13.47 -4.60
N LEU A 335 -17.29 12.68 -3.55
CA LEU A 335 -18.55 11.97 -3.28
C LEU A 335 -19.57 12.81 -2.47
N GLY A 336 -19.13 13.90 -1.87
CA GLY A 336 -19.98 14.80 -1.06
C GLY A 336 -20.52 15.94 -1.84
#